data_f8070a61b958c56240fc4a5f93fb4d86
#
_entry.id   f8070a61b958c56240fc4a5f93fb4d86
#
_cell.length_a   1.000
_cell.length_b   1.000
_cell.length_c   1.000
_cell.angle_alpha   90.00
_cell.angle_beta   90.00
_cell.angle_gamma   90.00
#
_symmetry.space_group_name_H-M   'P 1'
#
loop_
_entity.id
_entity.type
_entity.pdbx_description
1 polymer ?
#
loop_
_entity_poly.entity_id
_entity_poly.type
_entity_poly.pdbx_seq_one_letter_code
_entity_poly.pdbx_strand_id
1 'polypeptide(L)'
;MQGRNSKSLGCESMLERQVKSKQRVSDHGEVFTAEREVNAMLDLVKPEAERIDSRFLEPACGEGAFLIEILRRKLEVVKSRYGKRPYDYERYAVLAVTSIYGVDILQDNVEICRQRLYELWDKAYTANAKAQANEQCREVVRFILRKNILCGDALTMRQSDGTPIIFAEWSLVTENQIKRRDYALDELLAGHEEQMNIFMVGWEYDEETKAFIPAAVQEYPVVDYRRLAQYE
;
A
#
# COMPACT_ATOMS: atom_id res chain seq x y z
N MET A 1 3.68 37.57 43.38
CA MET A 1 4.41 36.31 43.03
C MET A 1 3.42 35.28 42.56
N GLN A 2 3.15 35.23 41.28
CA GLN A 2 2.48 34.12 40.62
C GLN A 2 2.90 34.20 39.14
N GLY A 3 3.77 33.28 38.78
CA GLY A 3 4.18 33.10 37.39
C GLY A 3 5.06 31.87 37.34
N ARG A 4 4.49 30.74 36.84
CA ARG A 4 5.15 29.62 36.18
C ARG A 4 4.21 28.42 36.22
N ASN A 5 3.48 28.21 35.15
CA ASN A 5 3.14 26.85 34.69
C ASN A 5 2.24 26.93 33.43
N SER A 6 2.82 27.29 32.29
CA SER A 6 2.09 27.23 31.02
C SER A 6 2.89 26.55 29.89
N LYS A 7 4.06 25.96 30.18
CA LYS A 7 4.89 25.31 29.16
C LYS A 7 4.91 23.75 29.16
N SER A 8 4.36 23.10 30.19
CA SER A 8 4.35 21.62 30.27
C SER A 8 3.11 20.99 29.59
N LEU A 9 1.98 21.66 29.64
CA LEU A 9 0.73 21.12 29.06
C LEU A 9 0.73 20.94 27.52
N GLY A 10 1.51 21.74 26.80
CA GLY A 10 1.57 21.64 25.34
C GLY A 10 2.40 20.47 24.83
N CYS A 11 3.41 20.05 25.59
CA CYS A 11 4.31 18.95 25.19
C CYS A 11 3.69 17.59 25.51
N GLU A 12 3.01 17.43 26.64
CA GLU A 12 2.30 16.20 26.99
C GLU A 12 1.11 15.93 26.06
N SER A 13 0.35 16.96 25.67
CA SER A 13 -0.77 16.80 24.72
C SER A 13 -0.35 16.44 23.30
N MET A 14 0.88 16.80 22.87
CA MET A 14 1.44 16.39 21.58
C MET A 14 1.93 14.95 21.62
N LEU A 15 2.58 14.53 22.72
CA LEU A 15 3.04 13.15 22.90
C LEU A 15 1.86 12.17 23.00
N GLU A 16 0.78 12.53 23.68
CA GLU A 16 -0.43 11.69 23.76
C GLU A 16 -1.14 11.47 22.40
N ARG A 17 -0.94 12.37 21.43
CA ARG A 17 -1.47 12.20 20.05
C ARG A 17 -0.60 11.33 19.16
N GLN A 18 0.63 11.02 19.56
CA GLN A 18 1.58 10.23 18.76
C GLN A 18 1.63 8.74 19.18
N VAL A 19 0.90 8.34 20.21
CA VAL A 19 0.93 6.96 20.70
C VAL A 19 -0.48 6.48 21.10
N LYS A 20 -0.83 5.24 20.79
CA LYS A 20 -2.08 4.60 21.25
C LYS A 20 -2.04 4.29 22.73
N SER A 21 -0.90 3.78 23.24
CA SER A 21 -0.65 3.52 24.64
C SER A 21 0.84 3.39 24.92
N LYS A 22 1.25 3.68 26.15
CA LYS A 22 2.64 3.47 26.61
C LYS A 22 3.07 2.01 26.51
N GLN A 23 2.15 1.07 26.72
CA GLN A 23 2.39 -0.36 26.59
C GLN A 23 2.77 -0.73 25.15
N ARG A 24 2.04 -0.27 24.15
CA ARG A 24 2.33 -0.54 22.74
C ARG A 24 3.66 0.07 22.26
N VAL A 25 4.03 1.24 22.80
CA VAL A 25 5.37 1.80 22.55
C VAL A 25 6.46 0.93 23.12
N SER A 26 6.26 0.43 24.38
CA SER A 26 7.23 -0.46 25.02
C SER A 26 7.38 -1.80 24.31
N ASP A 27 6.27 -2.39 23.89
CA ASP A 27 6.25 -3.76 23.36
C ASP A 27 6.57 -3.83 21.87
N HIS A 28 6.21 -2.79 21.12
CA HIS A 28 6.28 -2.80 19.65
C HIS A 28 6.95 -1.56 19.04
N GLY A 29 7.38 -0.60 19.86
CA GLY A 29 7.96 0.66 19.35
C GLY A 29 6.95 1.53 18.59
N GLU A 30 5.64 1.34 18.79
CA GLU A 30 4.60 1.98 18.01
C GLU A 30 4.54 3.49 18.30
N VAL A 31 5.00 4.29 17.34
CA VAL A 31 4.94 5.75 17.38
C VAL A 31 4.34 6.25 16.07
N PHE A 32 3.32 7.11 16.14
CA PHE A 32 2.72 7.69 14.95
C PHE A 32 3.60 8.81 14.40
N THR A 33 3.94 8.72 13.12
CA THR A 33 4.64 9.79 12.41
C THR A 33 3.68 10.97 12.16
N ALA A 34 4.09 12.16 12.55
CA ALA A 34 3.26 13.35 12.35
C ALA A 34 3.11 13.66 10.85
N GLU A 35 1.93 14.17 10.46
CA GLU A 35 1.61 14.47 9.05
C GLU A 35 2.65 15.37 8.38
N ARG A 36 3.19 16.35 9.10
CA ARG A 36 4.26 17.23 8.59
C ARG A 36 5.52 16.44 8.21
N GLU A 37 5.88 15.45 9.01
CA GLU A 37 7.07 14.63 8.77
C GLU A 37 6.84 13.68 7.60
N VAL A 38 5.66 13.04 7.54
CA VAL A 38 5.24 12.22 6.39
C VAL A 38 5.36 13.02 5.09
N ASN A 39 4.80 14.23 5.06
CA ASN A 39 4.86 15.09 3.88
C ASN A 39 6.30 15.46 3.51
N ALA A 40 7.12 15.87 4.48
CA ALA A 40 8.52 16.24 4.24
C ALA A 40 9.33 15.06 3.67
N MET A 41 9.13 13.84 4.18
CA MET A 41 9.80 12.65 3.66
C MET A 41 9.34 12.29 2.25
N LEU A 42 8.04 12.34 1.98
CA LEU A 42 7.50 12.05 0.65
C LEU A 42 7.84 13.12 -0.40
N ASP A 43 8.14 14.33 0.02
CA ASP A 43 8.62 15.39 -0.89
C ASP A 43 10.04 15.11 -1.41
N LEU A 44 10.85 14.32 -0.71
CA LEU A 44 12.16 13.85 -1.20
C LEU A 44 12.05 12.90 -2.38
N VAL A 45 10.93 12.16 -2.47
CA VAL A 45 10.63 11.19 -3.54
C VAL A 45 9.36 11.59 -4.32
N LYS A 46 9.10 12.89 -4.40
CA LYS A 46 7.87 13.42 -5.01
C LYS A 46 7.56 12.87 -6.40
N PRO A 47 8.51 12.76 -7.35
CA PRO A 47 8.23 12.22 -8.67
C PRO A 47 7.62 10.81 -8.62
N GLU A 48 8.11 9.96 -7.70
CA GLU A 48 7.61 8.60 -7.51
C GLU A 48 6.26 8.60 -6.75
N ALA A 49 6.12 9.43 -5.72
CA ALA A 49 4.88 9.56 -4.95
C ALA A 49 3.69 10.10 -5.77
N GLU A 50 3.96 10.84 -6.84
CA GLU A 50 2.96 11.36 -7.76
C GLU A 50 2.80 10.51 -9.04
N ARG A 51 3.63 9.48 -9.25
CA ARG A 51 3.47 8.54 -10.36
C ARG A 51 2.46 7.45 -9.97
N ILE A 52 1.37 7.32 -10.75
CA ILE A 52 0.20 6.50 -10.40
C ILE A 52 0.58 5.03 -10.15
N ASP A 53 1.45 4.47 -10.99
CA ASP A 53 1.87 3.07 -10.99
C ASP A 53 3.15 2.78 -10.19
N SER A 54 3.81 3.79 -9.66
CA SER A 54 5.01 3.62 -8.83
C SER A 54 4.68 2.85 -7.56
N ARG A 55 5.37 1.73 -7.32
CA ARG A 55 5.09 0.85 -6.18
C ARG A 55 5.76 1.37 -4.91
N PHE A 56 4.99 1.36 -3.82
CA PHE A 56 5.45 1.71 -2.49
C PHE A 56 5.17 0.57 -1.52
N LEU A 57 6.18 0.15 -0.78
CA LEU A 57 6.06 -0.78 0.32
C LEU A 57 6.46 -0.09 1.63
N GLU A 58 5.56 -0.10 2.59
CA GLU A 58 5.82 0.35 3.96
C GLU A 58 5.90 -0.89 4.88
N PRO A 59 7.10 -1.29 5.34
CA PRO A 59 7.29 -2.53 6.08
C PRO A 59 6.83 -2.46 7.55
N ALA A 60 6.45 -1.29 8.04
CA ALA A 60 5.88 -1.05 9.37
C ALA A 60 4.77 0.00 9.23
N CYS A 61 3.72 -0.35 8.49
CA CYS A 61 2.77 0.63 8.00
C CYS A 61 1.87 1.24 9.09
N GLY A 62 1.79 0.65 10.28
CA GLY A 62 0.90 1.11 11.33
C GLY A 62 -0.53 1.29 10.83
N GLU A 63 -1.15 2.40 11.18
CA GLU A 63 -2.47 2.79 10.67
C GLU A 63 -2.42 3.45 9.27
N GLY A 64 -1.29 3.36 8.55
CA GLY A 64 -1.14 3.77 7.16
C GLY A 64 -0.83 5.24 6.92
N ALA A 65 -0.18 5.95 7.83
CA ALA A 65 0.08 7.39 7.68
C ALA A 65 0.79 7.75 6.36
N PHE A 66 1.85 7.04 6.00
CA PHE A 66 2.56 7.22 4.73
C PHE A 66 1.73 6.77 3.54
N LEU A 67 1.12 5.59 3.61
CA LEU A 67 0.36 5.00 2.51
C LEU A 67 -0.86 5.84 2.14
N ILE A 68 -1.53 6.44 3.13
CA ILE A 68 -2.66 7.35 2.93
C ILE A 68 -2.23 8.61 2.18
N GLU A 69 -1.10 9.21 2.56
CA GLU A 69 -0.60 10.41 1.88
C GLU A 69 -0.12 10.09 0.46
N ILE A 70 0.53 8.94 0.23
CA ILE A 70 0.90 8.46 -1.11
C ILE A 70 -0.35 8.29 -1.96
N LEU A 71 -1.38 7.59 -1.45
CA LEU A 71 -2.63 7.39 -2.18
C LEU A 71 -3.32 8.73 -2.49
N ARG A 72 -3.34 9.66 -1.54
CA ARG A 72 -3.91 11.00 -1.73
C ARG A 72 -3.23 11.73 -2.89
N ARG A 73 -1.89 11.75 -2.94
CA ARG A 73 -1.10 12.38 -4.02
C ARG A 73 -1.39 11.73 -5.37
N LYS A 74 -1.41 10.40 -5.44
CA LYS A 74 -1.74 9.67 -6.66
C LYS A 74 -3.16 9.97 -7.15
N LEU A 75 -4.15 9.99 -6.26
CA LEU A 75 -5.53 10.31 -6.62
C LEU A 75 -5.70 11.75 -7.10
N GLU A 76 -4.92 12.70 -6.61
CA GLU A 76 -4.89 14.07 -7.14
C GLU A 76 -4.36 14.11 -8.58
N VAL A 77 -3.30 13.34 -8.87
CA VAL A 77 -2.79 13.20 -10.24
C VAL A 77 -3.82 12.53 -11.14
N VAL A 78 -4.48 11.47 -10.66
CA VAL A 78 -5.57 10.81 -11.41
C VAL A 78 -6.69 11.80 -11.71
N LYS A 79 -7.12 12.58 -10.72
CA LYS A 79 -8.14 13.61 -10.89
C LYS A 79 -7.73 14.69 -11.89
N SER A 80 -6.49 15.15 -11.82
CA SER A 80 -5.95 16.16 -12.73
C SER A 80 -5.96 15.68 -14.18
N ARG A 81 -5.52 14.43 -14.42
CA ARG A 81 -5.37 13.86 -15.77
C ARG A 81 -6.68 13.31 -16.34
N TYR A 82 -7.51 12.68 -15.51
CA TYR A 82 -8.64 11.87 -15.95
C TYR A 82 -9.99 12.29 -15.37
N GLY A 83 -10.06 13.31 -14.51
CA GLY A 83 -11.27 13.70 -13.80
C GLY A 83 -12.46 14.08 -14.69
N LYS A 84 -12.23 14.41 -15.98
CA LYS A 84 -13.30 14.68 -16.97
C LYS A 84 -13.80 13.43 -17.71
N ARG A 85 -13.17 12.28 -17.48
CA ARG A 85 -13.45 11.00 -18.13
C ARG A 85 -13.71 9.93 -17.08
N PRO A 86 -14.96 9.71 -16.65
CA PRO A 86 -15.28 8.88 -15.49
C PRO A 86 -14.70 7.46 -15.53
N TYR A 87 -14.74 6.81 -16.72
CA TYR A 87 -14.18 5.45 -16.89
C TYR A 87 -12.66 5.41 -16.75
N ASP A 88 -11.95 6.39 -17.32
CA ASP A 88 -10.51 6.50 -17.15
C ASP A 88 -10.15 6.83 -15.70
N TYR A 89 -10.92 7.73 -15.08
CA TYR A 89 -10.73 8.05 -13.66
C TYR A 89 -10.86 6.81 -12.77
N GLU A 90 -11.94 6.03 -12.94
CA GLU A 90 -12.17 4.79 -12.19
C GLU A 90 -10.99 3.84 -12.35
N ARG A 91 -10.59 3.54 -13.59
CA ARG A 91 -9.48 2.64 -13.88
C ARG A 91 -8.17 3.08 -13.23
N TYR A 92 -7.79 4.34 -13.41
CA TYR A 92 -6.54 4.84 -12.84
C TYR A 92 -6.59 5.05 -11.33
N ALA A 93 -7.77 5.29 -10.76
CA ALA A 93 -7.96 5.30 -9.31
C ALA A 93 -7.79 3.89 -8.71
N VAL A 94 -8.26 2.84 -9.39
CA VAL A 94 -7.99 1.44 -9.01
C VAL A 94 -6.49 1.15 -9.14
N LEU A 95 -5.86 1.52 -10.26
CA LEU A 95 -4.42 1.31 -10.49
C LEU A 95 -3.56 1.99 -9.42
N ALA A 96 -3.95 3.16 -8.91
CA ALA A 96 -3.26 3.80 -7.80
C ALA A 96 -3.25 2.93 -6.54
N VAL A 97 -4.34 2.21 -6.26
CA VAL A 97 -4.42 1.30 -5.10
C VAL A 97 -3.57 0.05 -5.31
N THR A 98 -3.49 -0.49 -6.53
CA THR A 98 -2.66 -1.67 -6.83
C THR A 98 -1.17 -1.45 -6.59
N SER A 99 -0.72 -0.22 -6.51
CA SER A 99 0.69 0.16 -6.32
C SER A 99 1.09 0.44 -4.87
N ILE A 100 0.19 0.21 -3.90
CA ILE A 100 0.42 0.51 -2.48
C ILE A 100 0.45 -0.79 -1.70
N TYR A 101 1.53 -1.02 -0.95
CA TYR A 101 1.77 -2.22 -0.15
C TYR A 101 2.16 -1.83 1.27
N GLY A 102 1.73 -2.64 2.24
CA GLY A 102 2.08 -2.44 3.64
C GLY A 102 2.13 -3.74 4.41
N VAL A 103 3.02 -3.80 5.39
CA VAL A 103 3.08 -4.86 6.40
C VAL A 103 3.02 -4.22 7.77
N ASP A 104 2.30 -4.81 8.69
CA ASP A 104 2.38 -4.48 10.11
C ASP A 104 2.21 -5.74 10.95
N ILE A 105 2.92 -5.81 12.07
CA ILE A 105 2.87 -6.96 12.97
C ILE A 105 1.54 -7.06 13.73
N LEU A 106 0.80 -5.94 13.83
CA LEU A 106 -0.43 -5.82 14.60
C LEU A 106 -1.64 -5.85 13.66
N GLN A 107 -2.48 -6.85 13.84
CA GLN A 107 -3.67 -7.07 13.01
C GLN A 107 -4.65 -5.88 13.04
N ASP A 108 -4.83 -5.24 14.19
CA ASP A 108 -5.72 -4.07 14.32
C ASP A 108 -5.21 -2.86 13.52
N ASN A 109 -3.89 -2.66 13.45
CA ASN A 109 -3.29 -1.64 12.61
C ASN A 109 -3.55 -1.91 11.12
N VAL A 110 -3.38 -3.16 10.69
CA VAL A 110 -3.67 -3.59 9.30
C VAL A 110 -5.12 -3.31 8.93
N GLU A 111 -6.06 -3.63 9.81
CA GLU A 111 -7.50 -3.40 9.58
C GLU A 111 -7.82 -1.91 9.49
N ILE A 112 -7.28 -1.11 10.41
CA ILE A 112 -7.43 0.36 10.40
C ILE A 112 -6.80 0.95 9.14
N CYS A 113 -5.61 0.51 8.76
CA CYS A 113 -4.92 0.96 7.56
C CYS A 113 -5.77 0.69 6.31
N ARG A 114 -6.27 -0.54 6.13
CA ARG A 114 -7.15 -0.91 5.02
C ARG A 114 -8.41 -0.03 4.97
N GLN A 115 -9.05 0.16 6.12
CA GLN A 115 -10.27 0.96 6.22
C GLN A 115 -10.00 2.43 5.83
N ARG A 116 -8.95 3.04 6.35
CA ARG A 116 -8.61 4.44 6.05
C ARG A 116 -8.23 4.66 4.59
N LEU A 117 -7.47 3.72 3.99
CA LEU A 117 -7.14 3.75 2.56
C LEU A 117 -8.39 3.63 1.70
N TYR A 118 -9.30 2.72 2.07
CA TYR A 118 -10.57 2.55 1.38
C TYR A 118 -11.44 3.81 1.48
N GLU A 119 -11.60 4.40 2.65
CA GLU A 119 -12.40 5.60 2.86
C GLU A 119 -11.88 6.80 2.06
N LEU A 120 -10.56 6.99 2.03
CA LEU A 120 -9.93 8.02 1.22
C LEU A 120 -10.23 7.80 -0.26
N TRP A 121 -10.04 6.57 -0.74
CA TRP A 121 -10.31 6.21 -2.13
C TRP A 121 -11.80 6.36 -2.48
N ASP A 122 -12.71 5.83 -1.67
CA ASP A 122 -14.16 5.87 -1.94
C ASP A 122 -14.71 7.31 -1.94
N LYS A 123 -14.22 8.16 -1.04
CA LYS A 123 -14.56 9.59 -1.04
C LYS A 123 -14.17 10.27 -2.36
N ALA A 124 -12.95 10.01 -2.83
CA ALA A 124 -12.45 10.59 -4.08
C ALA A 124 -13.18 10.00 -5.31
N TYR A 125 -13.41 8.69 -5.30
CA TYR A 125 -14.14 7.97 -6.35
C TYR A 125 -15.58 8.46 -6.47
N THR A 126 -16.33 8.49 -5.38
CA THR A 126 -17.72 8.93 -5.34
C THR A 126 -17.86 10.39 -5.78
N ALA A 127 -16.96 11.26 -5.34
CA ALA A 127 -16.97 12.67 -5.73
C ALA A 127 -16.76 12.89 -7.24
N ASN A 128 -15.97 12.02 -7.89
CA ASN A 128 -15.70 12.11 -9.34
C ASN A 128 -16.72 11.31 -10.18
N ALA A 129 -16.97 10.05 -9.84
CA ALA A 129 -17.84 9.16 -10.61
C ALA A 129 -19.33 9.52 -10.48
N LYS A 130 -19.73 10.15 -9.37
CA LYS A 130 -21.12 10.58 -9.10
C LYS A 130 -22.13 9.42 -9.30
N ALA A 131 -23.06 9.58 -10.21
CA ALA A 131 -24.08 8.57 -10.50
C ALA A 131 -23.54 7.31 -11.20
N GLN A 132 -22.31 7.32 -11.69
CA GLN A 132 -21.64 6.16 -12.32
C GLN A 132 -20.85 5.31 -11.30
N ALA A 133 -20.73 5.78 -10.06
CA ALA A 133 -20.08 5.02 -8.99
C ALA A 133 -20.84 3.69 -8.78
N ASN A 134 -20.09 2.57 -8.74
CA ASN A 134 -20.67 1.24 -8.65
C ASN A 134 -20.01 0.42 -7.53
N GLU A 135 -20.76 -0.53 -6.99
CA GLU A 135 -20.31 -1.35 -5.87
C GLU A 135 -19.26 -2.38 -6.31
N GLN A 136 -19.33 -2.87 -7.54
CA GLN A 136 -18.34 -3.82 -8.05
C GLN A 136 -16.92 -3.24 -8.00
N CYS A 137 -16.75 -1.97 -8.36
CA CYS A 137 -15.46 -1.29 -8.26
C CYS A 137 -15.00 -1.15 -6.80
N ARG A 138 -15.93 -0.88 -5.87
CA ARG A 138 -15.64 -0.81 -4.43
C ARG A 138 -15.18 -2.16 -3.86
N GLU A 139 -15.84 -3.25 -4.26
CA GLU A 139 -15.45 -4.61 -3.87
C GLU A 139 -14.04 -4.94 -4.35
N VAL A 140 -13.71 -4.58 -5.58
CA VAL A 140 -12.36 -4.76 -6.13
C VAL A 140 -11.31 -4.01 -5.32
N VAL A 141 -11.56 -2.76 -4.94
CA VAL A 141 -10.61 -2.00 -4.14
C VAL A 141 -10.43 -2.61 -2.75
N ARG A 142 -11.51 -3.03 -2.09
CA ARG A 142 -11.40 -3.77 -0.82
C ARG A 142 -10.60 -5.06 -0.98
N PHE A 143 -10.81 -5.78 -2.07
CA PHE A 143 -10.05 -6.99 -2.38
C PHE A 143 -8.56 -6.70 -2.56
N ILE A 144 -8.19 -5.71 -3.38
CA ILE A 144 -6.79 -5.31 -3.59
C ILE A 144 -6.14 -4.93 -2.26
N LEU A 145 -6.80 -4.12 -1.43
CA LEU A 145 -6.28 -3.73 -0.13
C LEU A 145 -6.06 -4.94 0.81
N ARG A 146 -6.91 -5.96 0.75
CA ARG A 146 -6.68 -7.21 1.52
C ARG A 146 -5.46 -7.98 1.05
N LYS A 147 -5.10 -7.90 -0.22
CA LYS A 147 -3.92 -8.58 -0.80
C LYS A 147 -2.63 -7.77 -0.68
N ASN A 148 -2.74 -6.46 -0.49
CA ASN A 148 -1.59 -5.55 -0.47
C ASN A 148 -1.20 -5.06 0.93
N ILE A 149 -2.14 -5.05 1.90
CA ILE A 149 -1.86 -4.62 3.28
C ILE A 149 -2.00 -5.85 4.17
N LEU A 150 -0.89 -6.37 4.69
CA LEU A 150 -0.83 -7.68 5.27
C LEU A 150 -0.33 -7.64 6.72
N CYS A 151 -0.84 -8.57 7.55
CA CYS A 151 -0.33 -8.77 8.89
C CYS A 151 0.82 -9.75 8.86
N GLY A 152 1.96 -9.33 9.43
CA GLY A 152 3.16 -10.14 9.50
C GLY A 152 4.35 -9.35 10.01
N ASP A 153 5.44 -10.03 10.19
CA ASP A 153 6.72 -9.44 10.55
C ASP A 153 7.58 -9.27 9.29
N ALA A 154 7.81 -8.03 8.91
CA ALA A 154 8.60 -7.69 7.72
C ALA A 154 10.10 -8.05 7.86
N LEU A 155 10.63 -8.19 9.08
CA LEU A 155 12.01 -8.59 9.32
C LEU A 155 12.20 -10.09 9.05
N THR A 156 11.26 -10.91 9.47
CA THR A 156 11.26 -12.35 9.20
C THR A 156 10.57 -12.72 7.91
N MET A 157 9.85 -11.76 7.29
CA MET A 157 9.03 -11.92 6.07
C MET A 157 7.95 -13.00 6.20
N ARG A 158 7.44 -13.19 7.43
CA ARG A 158 6.48 -14.25 7.76
C ARG A 158 5.26 -13.72 8.49
N GLN A 159 4.16 -14.41 8.28
CA GLN A 159 2.93 -14.23 9.05
C GLN A 159 3.07 -14.87 10.44
N SER A 160 2.11 -14.62 11.32
CA SER A 160 2.12 -15.14 12.71
C SER A 160 2.08 -16.67 12.81
N ASP A 161 1.58 -17.35 11.78
CA ASP A 161 1.53 -18.81 11.66
C ASP A 161 2.81 -19.42 11.06
N GLY A 162 3.82 -18.58 10.75
CA GLY A 162 5.08 -18.98 10.15
C GLY A 162 5.07 -19.12 8.63
N THR A 163 3.92 -18.93 7.98
CA THR A 163 3.86 -18.93 6.50
C THR A 163 4.49 -17.67 5.91
N PRO A 164 5.04 -17.72 4.68
CA PRO A 164 5.56 -16.53 4.02
C PRO A 164 4.51 -15.43 3.85
N ILE A 165 4.93 -14.17 3.88
CA ILE A 165 4.10 -13.05 3.43
C ILE A 165 4.04 -13.10 1.91
N ILE A 166 2.83 -13.19 1.35
CA ILE A 166 2.58 -13.25 -0.10
C ILE A 166 1.94 -11.96 -0.56
N PHE A 167 2.60 -11.23 -1.44
CA PHE A 167 2.06 -10.04 -2.08
C PHE A 167 1.51 -10.36 -3.48
N ALA A 168 0.41 -9.70 -3.81
CA ALA A 168 -0.12 -9.72 -5.17
C ALA A 168 0.55 -8.62 -6.01
N GLU A 169 1.17 -9.01 -7.11
CA GLU A 169 1.63 -8.11 -8.16
C GLU A 169 0.53 -7.92 -9.19
N TRP A 170 0.29 -6.68 -9.59
CA TRP A 170 -0.77 -6.29 -10.48
C TRP A 170 -0.19 -5.63 -11.73
N SER A 171 -0.25 -6.33 -12.86
CA SER A 171 0.23 -5.82 -14.16
C SER A 171 -0.93 -5.40 -15.04
N LEU A 172 -0.95 -4.14 -15.46
CA LEU A 172 -1.89 -3.67 -16.48
C LEU A 172 -1.43 -4.20 -17.85
N VAL A 173 -2.21 -5.11 -18.45
CA VAL A 173 -1.88 -5.75 -19.73
C VAL A 173 -2.44 -4.95 -20.91
N THR A 174 -3.69 -4.50 -20.79
CA THR A 174 -4.36 -3.62 -21.75
C THR A 174 -5.17 -2.58 -21.00
N GLU A 175 -5.93 -1.75 -21.73
CA GLU A 175 -6.69 -0.65 -21.12
C GLU A 175 -7.49 -1.04 -19.87
N ASN A 176 -8.17 -2.19 -19.88
CA ASN A 176 -9.01 -2.61 -18.74
C ASN A 176 -8.61 -3.95 -18.14
N GLN A 177 -7.57 -4.58 -18.66
CA GLN A 177 -7.18 -5.93 -18.24
C GLN A 177 -5.96 -5.91 -17.33
N ILE A 178 -6.09 -6.58 -16.20
CA ILE A 178 -5.02 -6.76 -15.22
C ILE A 178 -4.70 -8.25 -15.09
N LYS A 179 -3.41 -8.57 -15.05
CA LYS A 179 -2.88 -9.86 -14.62
C LYS A 179 -2.45 -9.74 -13.17
N ARG A 180 -2.82 -10.73 -12.35
CA ARG A 180 -2.32 -10.89 -10.98
C ARG A 180 -1.32 -12.04 -10.95
N ARG A 181 -0.20 -11.81 -10.26
CA ARG A 181 0.77 -12.83 -9.85
C ARG A 181 1.06 -12.64 -8.37
N ASP A 182 1.14 -13.72 -7.64
CA ASP A 182 1.46 -13.69 -6.22
C ASP A 182 2.91 -14.11 -6.01
N TYR A 183 3.65 -13.35 -5.20
CA TYR A 183 5.06 -13.57 -4.90
C TYR A 183 5.30 -13.61 -3.41
N ALA A 184 6.20 -14.46 -2.96
CA ALA A 184 6.68 -14.44 -1.59
C ALA A 184 7.63 -13.24 -1.38
N LEU A 185 7.47 -12.53 -0.25
CA LEU A 185 8.23 -11.32 0.03
C LEU A 185 9.73 -11.61 0.18
N ASP A 186 10.10 -12.73 0.79
CA ASP A 186 11.48 -13.18 0.96
C ASP A 186 12.15 -13.44 -0.41
N GLU A 187 11.45 -14.03 -1.36
CA GLU A 187 11.95 -14.24 -2.72
C GLU A 187 12.11 -12.93 -3.49
N LEU A 188 11.18 -11.98 -3.33
CA LEU A 188 11.28 -10.67 -3.98
C LEU A 188 12.49 -9.87 -3.50
N LEU A 189 12.87 -10.00 -2.22
CA LEU A 189 14.00 -9.27 -1.64
C LEU A 189 15.35 -9.98 -1.84
N ALA A 190 15.37 -11.31 -1.85
CA ALA A 190 16.58 -12.10 -2.09
C ALA A 190 17.27 -11.76 -3.42
N GLY A 191 16.52 -11.41 -4.44
CA GLY A 191 17.04 -11.06 -5.74
C GLY A 191 17.88 -9.77 -5.81
N HIS A 192 17.81 -8.93 -4.82
CA HIS A 192 18.66 -7.73 -4.75
C HIS A 192 20.04 -8.02 -4.17
N GLU A 193 20.21 -9.06 -3.35
CA GLU A 193 21.48 -9.39 -2.71
C GLU A 193 22.32 -10.41 -3.52
N GLU A 194 21.69 -11.21 -4.38
CA GLU A 194 22.33 -12.37 -5.04
C GLU A 194 22.64 -12.20 -6.52
N GLN A 195 22.78 -10.99 -7.06
CA GLN A 195 23.19 -10.81 -8.47
C GLN A 195 24.55 -11.48 -8.84
N MET A 196 25.17 -12.20 -7.93
CA MET A 196 26.46 -12.88 -8.12
C MET A 196 26.46 -14.40 -7.90
N ASN A 197 25.34 -15.06 -7.62
CA ASN A 197 25.33 -16.52 -7.39
C ASN A 197 24.60 -17.29 -8.49
N ILE A 198 25.34 -18.25 -9.09
CA ILE A 198 25.03 -19.07 -10.27
C ILE A 198 23.87 -20.10 -10.07
N PHE A 199 23.24 -20.13 -8.90
CA PHE A 199 22.17 -21.08 -8.57
C PHE A 199 20.88 -20.35 -8.15
N MET A 200 20.25 -19.67 -9.10
CA MET A 200 18.90 -19.12 -8.91
C MET A 200 17.84 -20.23 -9.07
N VAL A 201 17.70 -21.06 -8.06
CA VAL A 201 16.58 -22.01 -8.00
C VAL A 201 15.30 -21.21 -7.71
N GLY A 202 14.33 -21.24 -8.63
CA GLY A 202 13.06 -20.53 -8.49
C GLY A 202 12.99 -19.16 -9.17
N TRP A 203 13.98 -18.81 -10.00
CA TRP A 203 13.94 -17.59 -10.81
C TRP A 203 13.74 -17.94 -12.28
N GLU A 204 12.88 -17.19 -12.95
CA GLU A 204 12.61 -17.31 -14.37
C GLU A 204 13.21 -16.12 -15.13
N TYR A 205 13.77 -16.37 -16.31
CA TYR A 205 14.25 -15.30 -17.19
C TYR A 205 13.06 -14.68 -17.91
N ASP A 206 12.82 -13.41 -17.66
CA ASP A 206 11.79 -12.64 -18.35
C ASP A 206 12.40 -11.97 -19.59
N GLU A 207 11.92 -12.37 -20.77
CA GLU A 207 12.44 -11.86 -22.05
C GLU A 207 12.09 -10.39 -22.30
N GLU A 208 11.01 -9.89 -21.71
CA GLU A 208 10.53 -8.52 -21.88
C GLU A 208 11.40 -7.54 -21.09
N THR A 209 11.69 -7.89 -19.85
CA THR A 209 12.54 -7.07 -18.95
C THR A 209 14.02 -7.37 -19.10
N LYS A 210 14.40 -8.48 -19.79
CA LYS A 210 15.76 -9.02 -19.90
C LYS A 210 16.45 -9.25 -18.55
N ALA A 211 15.68 -9.66 -17.56
CA ALA A 211 16.13 -9.89 -16.20
C ALA A 211 15.59 -11.22 -15.67
N PHE A 212 16.28 -11.78 -14.69
CA PHE A 212 15.74 -12.88 -13.90
C PHE A 212 14.76 -12.30 -12.87
N ILE A 213 13.56 -12.85 -12.82
CA ILE A 213 12.52 -12.48 -11.84
C ILE A 213 12.19 -13.72 -11.00
N PRO A 214 11.80 -13.55 -9.73
CA PRO A 214 11.34 -14.68 -8.91
C PRO A 214 10.15 -15.36 -9.58
N ALA A 215 10.11 -16.70 -9.50
CA ALA A 215 8.93 -17.43 -9.95
C ALA A 215 7.71 -17.04 -9.11
N ALA A 216 6.60 -16.81 -9.75
CA ALA A 216 5.36 -16.51 -9.03
C ALA A 216 4.91 -17.76 -8.25
N VAL A 217 4.55 -17.59 -6.97
CA VAL A 217 3.91 -18.66 -6.17
C VAL A 217 2.60 -19.09 -6.81
N GLN A 218 1.87 -18.14 -7.41
CA GLN A 218 0.65 -18.39 -8.17
C GLN A 218 0.43 -17.33 -9.22
N GLU A 219 -0.08 -17.75 -10.39
CA GLU A 219 -0.53 -16.89 -11.46
C GLU A 219 -2.03 -16.99 -11.67
N TYR A 220 -2.65 -15.86 -12.00
CA TYR A 220 -4.08 -15.76 -12.27
C TYR A 220 -4.33 -15.38 -13.73
N PRO A 221 -5.51 -15.69 -14.29
CA PRO A 221 -5.83 -15.28 -15.65
C PRO A 221 -5.89 -13.76 -15.78
N VAL A 222 -5.65 -13.27 -16.99
CA VAL A 222 -5.86 -11.86 -17.34
C VAL A 222 -7.36 -11.58 -17.35
N VAL A 223 -7.81 -10.62 -16.57
CA VAL A 223 -9.24 -10.29 -16.40
C VAL A 223 -9.48 -8.79 -16.42
N ASP A 224 -10.70 -8.38 -16.73
CA ASP A 224 -11.13 -6.99 -16.52
C ASP A 224 -10.95 -6.63 -15.04
N TYR A 225 -10.36 -5.43 -14.76
CA TYR A 225 -10.04 -5.01 -13.39
C TYR A 225 -11.25 -5.05 -12.45
N ARG A 226 -12.46 -4.86 -12.95
CA ARG A 226 -13.69 -4.94 -12.16
C ARG A 226 -14.04 -6.36 -11.69
N ARG A 227 -13.39 -7.37 -12.25
CA ARG A 227 -13.62 -8.79 -11.93
C ARG A 227 -12.55 -9.41 -11.05
N LEU A 228 -11.55 -8.64 -10.62
CA LEU A 228 -10.43 -9.15 -9.80
C LEU A 228 -10.89 -9.84 -8.52
N ALA A 229 -11.93 -9.32 -7.87
CA ALA A 229 -12.48 -9.92 -6.64
C ALA A 229 -13.14 -11.30 -6.84
N GLN A 230 -13.33 -11.77 -8.07
CA GLN A 230 -13.85 -13.11 -8.38
C GLN A 230 -12.77 -14.19 -8.33
N TYR A 231 -11.50 -13.81 -8.21
CA TYR A 231 -10.33 -14.69 -8.18
C TYR A 231 -9.60 -14.57 -6.83
N GLU A 232 -10.27 -14.99 -5.77
CA GLU A 232 -9.74 -14.97 -4.41
C GLU A 232 -8.77 -16.13 -4.13
#